data_d26e69a3a861e06861dad40ef997303e
#
_entry.id   d26e69a3a861e06861dad40ef997303e
#
_cell.length_a   1.000
_cell.length_b   1.000
_cell.length_c   1.000
_cell.angle_alpha   90.00
_cell.angle_beta   90.00
_cell.angle_gamma   90.00
#
_symmetry.space_group_name_H-M   'P 1'
#
loop_
_entity.id
_entity.type
_entity.pdbx_description
1 polymer ?
#
loop_
_entity_poly.entity_id
_entity_poly.type
_entity_poly.pdbx_seq_one_letter_code
_entity_poly.pdbx_strand_id
1 'polypeptide(L)'
;MLAGLYVVTLAAAVPRGAGGHGRDGTWSSAEARRFWGPSRMAASTDDAGPDAAGGPQSITGSARHFEGVPTVGVLFYVGEDMRDHHCTASVVHSPKGNLLISAGHCGFGDDAAFVPDYRRGERKQPYGVWAIDRTFVDPRREDYGDGSDLDFAFATVRPDGRGRQIERVTGANRLVRTPGEVNRVTVIGYPSADSDPADQAVRCTAMTSRLEGHRQLTMRCDGFFSGTSGSPWLIHFDEKTRTGDLIGVLGGLNGGGPDGDESDKISYSPLNDDEIFRLYLDAINGREPKRA
;
A
#
# COMPACT_ATOMS: atom_id res chain seq x y z
N MET A 1 37.45 13.05 48.90
CA MET A 1 37.53 12.77 47.46
C MET A 1 36.77 11.49 47.17
N LEU A 2 35.55 11.61 46.68
CA LEU A 2 34.72 10.45 46.26
C LEU A 2 34.74 10.44 44.72
N ALA A 3 35.31 9.40 44.16
CA ALA A 3 35.29 9.16 42.71
C ALA A 3 33.99 8.47 42.33
N GLY A 4 33.14 9.14 41.57
CA GLY A 4 31.92 8.57 41.01
C GLY A 4 32.25 7.73 39.77
N LEU A 5 31.93 6.44 39.84
CA LEU A 5 31.97 5.53 38.71
C LEU A 5 30.76 5.79 37.82
N TYR A 6 30.96 6.33 36.63
CA TYR A 6 29.93 6.38 35.58
C TYR A 6 29.91 5.03 34.83
N VAL A 7 28.85 4.27 35.02
CA VAL A 7 28.56 3.09 34.21
C VAL A 7 27.88 3.56 32.92
N VAL A 8 28.62 3.53 31.82
CA VAL A 8 28.03 3.72 30.47
C VAL A 8 27.44 2.40 30.02
N THR A 9 26.13 2.29 30.08
CA THR A 9 25.42 1.19 29.43
C THR A 9 25.36 1.44 27.93
N LEU A 10 26.21 0.71 27.17
CA LEU A 10 26.03 0.61 25.71
C LEU A 10 24.74 -0.16 25.44
N ALA A 11 23.73 0.56 24.96
CA ALA A 11 22.58 -0.05 24.34
C ALA A 11 23.06 -0.67 23.02
N ALA A 12 23.09 -1.99 22.93
CA ALA A 12 23.31 -2.70 21.69
C ALA A 12 22.14 -2.40 20.77
N ALA A 13 22.40 -1.74 19.64
CA ALA A 13 21.45 -1.58 18.56
C ALA A 13 21.10 -2.98 18.02
N VAL A 14 19.89 -3.42 18.25
CA VAL A 14 19.32 -4.61 17.60
C VAL A 14 19.24 -4.29 16.10
N PRO A 15 19.84 -5.09 15.22
CA PRO A 15 19.68 -4.88 13.79
C PRO A 15 18.20 -5.07 13.44
N ARG A 16 17.55 -4.02 12.93
CA ARG A 16 16.21 -4.10 12.34
C ARG A 16 16.29 -5.04 11.15
N GLY A 17 15.84 -6.27 11.34
CA GLY A 17 15.65 -7.23 10.27
C GLY A 17 14.48 -6.78 9.41
N ALA A 18 14.76 -6.30 8.21
CA ALA A 18 13.77 -6.17 7.17
C ALA A 18 13.35 -7.60 6.76
N GLY A 19 12.13 -7.99 7.09
CA GLY A 19 11.57 -9.28 6.70
C GLY A 19 10.40 -9.63 7.59
N GLY A 20 9.18 -9.32 7.14
CA GLY A 20 7.97 -9.91 7.71
C GLY A 20 8.10 -11.43 7.60
N HIS A 21 8.33 -12.09 8.71
CA HIS A 21 8.40 -13.55 8.79
C HIS A 21 6.97 -14.05 8.90
N GLY A 22 6.36 -14.40 7.77
CA GLY A 22 5.28 -15.37 7.81
C GLY A 22 5.79 -16.59 8.57
N ARG A 23 5.03 -17.07 9.57
CA ARG A 23 5.37 -18.23 10.39
C ARG A 23 5.88 -19.35 9.49
N ASP A 24 7.13 -19.73 9.67
CA ASP A 24 7.89 -20.79 8.97
C ASP A 24 7.13 -21.58 7.89
N GLY A 25 7.06 -21.02 6.66
CA GLY A 25 6.58 -21.73 5.49
C GLY A 25 5.10 -22.17 5.46
N THR A 26 4.33 -21.88 6.50
CA THR A 26 2.93 -22.33 6.66
C THR A 26 1.88 -21.28 6.27
N TRP A 27 2.24 -19.96 6.17
CA TRP A 27 1.28 -18.92 5.84
C TRP A 27 0.75 -19.06 4.41
N SER A 28 -0.43 -19.62 4.30
CA SER A 28 -1.12 -19.91 3.05
C SER A 28 -2.36 -19.00 2.88
N SER A 29 -2.85 -18.85 1.66
CA SER A 29 -4.10 -18.13 1.40
C SER A 29 -5.32 -18.73 2.10
N ALA A 30 -5.28 -20.03 2.46
CA ALA A 30 -6.32 -20.66 3.27
C ALA A 30 -6.23 -20.26 4.75
N GLU A 31 -5.03 -20.12 5.30
CA GLU A 31 -4.80 -19.62 6.66
C GLU A 31 -5.10 -18.14 6.76
N ALA A 32 -4.64 -17.33 5.80
CA ALA A 32 -4.97 -15.92 5.70
C ALA A 32 -6.48 -15.67 5.73
N ARG A 33 -7.26 -16.45 4.97
CA ARG A 33 -8.72 -16.33 4.95
C ARG A 33 -9.38 -16.68 6.30
N ARG A 34 -8.80 -17.61 7.06
CA ARG A 34 -9.31 -17.95 8.41
C ARG A 34 -8.97 -16.86 9.42
N PHE A 35 -7.76 -16.33 9.33
CA PHE A 35 -7.25 -15.31 10.24
C PHE A 35 -7.95 -13.97 10.00
N TRP A 36 -8.02 -13.54 8.74
CA TRP A 36 -8.71 -12.33 8.28
C TRP A 36 -10.18 -12.63 8.00
N GLY A 37 -10.94 -12.92 9.06
CA GLY A 37 -12.40 -13.04 8.96
C GLY A 37 -13.09 -11.67 8.78
N PRO A 38 -14.38 -11.65 8.37
CA PRO A 38 -15.09 -10.40 8.05
C PRO A 38 -15.05 -9.35 9.14
N SER A 39 -15.24 -9.76 10.40
CA SER A 39 -15.24 -8.84 11.54
C SER A 39 -13.86 -8.25 11.82
N ARG A 40 -12.80 -9.03 11.62
CA ARG A 40 -11.42 -8.58 11.82
C ARG A 40 -11.00 -7.59 10.75
N MET A 41 -11.29 -7.89 9.48
CA MET A 41 -11.05 -6.97 8.37
C MET A 41 -11.78 -5.65 8.57
N ALA A 42 -13.06 -5.69 8.99
CA ALA A 42 -13.86 -4.49 9.21
C ALA A 42 -13.44 -3.67 10.46
N ALA A 43 -12.60 -4.21 11.31
CA ALA A 43 -12.07 -3.56 12.51
C ALA A 43 -10.62 -3.09 12.37
N SER A 44 -9.99 -3.34 11.21
CA SER A 44 -8.63 -2.85 10.96
C SER A 44 -8.62 -1.34 10.77
N THR A 45 -7.57 -0.71 11.28
CA THR A 45 -7.33 0.73 11.19
C THR A 45 -6.19 1.02 10.20
N ASP A 46 -5.84 2.28 10.05
CA ASP A 46 -4.61 2.67 9.36
C ASP A 46 -3.41 2.75 10.33
N ASP A 47 -2.20 2.89 9.78
CA ASP A 47 -0.97 3.13 10.55
C ASP A 47 -0.81 4.58 11.00
N ALA A 48 -1.70 5.49 10.62
CA ALA A 48 -1.70 6.85 11.09
C ALA A 48 -2.00 6.85 12.59
N GLY A 49 -1.06 7.39 13.37
CA GLY A 49 -1.19 7.47 14.83
C GLY A 49 -2.46 8.20 15.27
N PRO A 50 -2.75 8.22 16.58
CA PRO A 50 -4.00 8.73 17.16
C PRO A 50 -4.33 10.19 16.85
N ASP A 51 -3.43 10.95 16.25
CA ASP A 51 -3.62 12.35 15.87
C ASP A 51 -4.27 12.55 14.47
N ALA A 52 -4.47 11.50 13.70
CA ALA A 52 -5.18 11.54 12.42
C ALA A 52 -6.72 11.43 12.56
N ALA A 53 -7.24 11.46 13.78
CA ALA A 53 -8.66 11.37 14.08
C ALA A 53 -9.43 12.66 13.76
N GLY A 54 -9.61 12.93 12.47
CA GLY A 54 -10.85 13.57 12.05
C GLY A 54 -11.95 12.52 12.25
N GLY A 55 -12.99 12.83 13.03
CA GLY A 55 -14.14 11.91 13.19
C GLY A 55 -14.75 11.54 11.83
N PRO A 56 -15.73 10.59 11.81
CA PRO A 56 -16.32 10.07 10.57
C PRO A 56 -16.70 11.19 9.62
N GLN A 57 -16.00 11.28 8.49
CA GLN A 57 -16.27 12.32 7.49
C GLN A 57 -17.02 11.70 6.31
N SER A 58 -18.06 12.39 5.85
CA SER A 58 -18.70 12.03 4.59
C SER A 58 -17.80 12.46 3.44
N ILE A 59 -17.56 11.58 2.48
CA ILE A 59 -16.92 11.95 1.22
C ILE A 59 -17.85 12.92 0.49
N THR A 60 -17.55 14.21 0.59
CA THR A 60 -18.30 15.29 -0.05
C THR A 60 -17.59 15.89 -1.26
N GLY A 61 -16.38 15.40 -1.54
CA GLY A 61 -15.47 15.95 -2.54
C GLY A 61 -15.50 15.27 -3.90
N SER A 62 -14.34 15.24 -4.54
CA SER A 62 -14.16 14.74 -5.91
C SER A 62 -14.11 13.21 -5.99
N ALA A 63 -13.71 12.51 -4.92
CA ALA A 63 -13.77 11.06 -4.85
C ALA A 63 -15.22 10.57 -4.72
N ARG A 64 -15.47 9.38 -5.22
CA ARG A 64 -16.80 8.75 -5.16
C ARG A 64 -16.68 7.28 -4.81
N HIS A 65 -17.55 6.80 -3.93
CA HIS A 65 -17.73 5.37 -3.72
C HIS A 65 -18.14 4.67 -5.01
N PHE A 66 -17.64 3.46 -5.19
CA PHE A 66 -18.01 2.59 -6.31
C PHE A 66 -17.78 1.12 -5.96
N GLU A 67 -18.14 0.22 -6.88
CA GLU A 67 -18.00 -1.22 -6.62
C GLU A 67 -16.57 -1.77 -6.62
N GLY A 68 -15.54 -0.91 -6.74
CA GLY A 68 -14.15 -1.36 -6.82
C GLY A 68 -13.78 -2.03 -8.15
N VAL A 69 -12.56 -2.55 -8.20
CA VAL A 69 -12.03 -3.28 -9.36
C VAL A 69 -11.21 -4.49 -8.90
N PRO A 70 -11.16 -5.58 -9.68
CA PRO A 70 -10.44 -6.79 -9.28
C PRO A 70 -8.95 -6.59 -9.03
N THR A 71 -8.34 -5.63 -9.72
CA THR A 71 -6.89 -5.37 -9.64
C THR A 71 -6.46 -4.53 -8.45
N VAL A 72 -7.40 -3.92 -7.71
CA VAL A 72 -7.13 -3.09 -6.53
C VAL A 72 -7.88 -3.64 -5.32
N GLY A 73 -7.30 -3.59 -4.16
CA GLY A 73 -7.93 -4.11 -2.95
C GLY A 73 -7.21 -3.66 -1.68
N VAL A 74 -7.63 -4.22 -0.57
CA VAL A 74 -7.07 -3.91 0.74
C VAL A 74 -5.93 -4.86 1.07
N LEU A 75 -4.82 -4.31 1.55
CA LEU A 75 -3.72 -5.02 2.17
C LEU A 75 -3.90 -4.95 3.69
N PHE A 76 -4.29 -6.05 4.31
CA PHE A 76 -4.41 -6.19 5.76
C PHE A 76 -3.13 -6.77 6.35
N TYR A 77 -2.72 -6.29 7.53
CA TYR A 77 -1.53 -6.78 8.24
C TYR A 77 -1.62 -6.48 9.74
N VAL A 78 -0.84 -7.19 10.53
CA VAL A 78 -0.67 -6.91 11.96
C VAL A 78 0.60 -6.05 12.11
N GLY A 79 0.45 -4.84 12.63
CA GLY A 79 1.55 -3.91 12.83
C GLY A 79 2.48 -4.27 13.99
N GLU A 80 3.59 -3.54 14.14
CA GLU A 80 4.51 -3.70 15.28
C GLU A 80 3.83 -3.39 16.63
N ASP A 81 2.77 -2.60 16.61
CA ASP A 81 1.93 -2.28 17.77
C ASP A 81 0.92 -3.40 18.11
N MET A 82 0.96 -4.53 17.41
CA MET A 82 0.06 -5.68 17.54
C MET A 82 -1.41 -5.37 17.21
N ARG A 83 -1.66 -4.30 16.46
CA ARG A 83 -2.99 -3.98 15.95
C ARG A 83 -3.16 -4.41 14.50
N ASP A 84 -4.42 -4.52 14.10
CA ASP A 84 -4.80 -4.82 12.73
C ASP A 84 -4.86 -3.51 11.93
N HIS A 85 -4.03 -3.43 10.91
CA HIS A 85 -3.90 -2.27 10.03
C HIS A 85 -4.30 -2.61 8.60
N HIS A 86 -4.53 -1.58 7.79
CA HIS A 86 -4.69 -1.77 6.36
C HIS A 86 -4.16 -0.60 5.51
N CYS A 87 -3.76 -0.94 4.33
CA CYS A 87 -3.45 -0.04 3.22
C CYS A 87 -4.20 -0.51 1.96
N THR A 88 -4.10 0.26 0.91
CA THR A 88 -4.51 -0.15 -0.44
C THR A 88 -3.32 -0.76 -1.19
N ALA A 89 -3.57 -1.79 -1.97
CA ALA A 89 -2.57 -2.36 -2.88
C ALA A 89 -3.17 -2.67 -4.25
N SER A 90 -2.31 -2.87 -5.24
CA SER A 90 -2.70 -3.19 -6.61
C SER A 90 -1.93 -4.37 -7.16
N VAL A 91 -2.62 -5.24 -7.92
CA VAL A 91 -1.96 -6.31 -8.69
C VAL A 91 -1.24 -5.67 -9.89
N VAL A 92 0.04 -5.98 -10.04
CA VAL A 92 0.84 -5.55 -11.19
C VAL A 92 1.33 -6.75 -11.98
N HIS A 93 1.39 -6.57 -13.30
CA HIS A 93 1.88 -7.61 -14.21
C HIS A 93 3.30 -8.06 -13.84
N SER A 94 3.50 -9.36 -13.79
CA SER A 94 4.81 -9.97 -13.57
C SER A 94 4.91 -11.33 -14.24
N PRO A 95 6.13 -11.82 -14.57
CA PRO A 95 6.29 -13.13 -15.23
C PRO A 95 5.67 -14.31 -14.48
N LYS A 96 5.58 -14.22 -13.15
CA LYS A 96 4.96 -15.26 -12.31
C LYS A 96 3.47 -14.99 -12.01
N GLY A 97 2.97 -13.79 -12.33
CA GLY A 97 1.58 -13.40 -12.09
C GLY A 97 1.15 -13.34 -10.62
N ASN A 98 2.10 -13.04 -9.71
CA ASN A 98 1.89 -13.07 -8.26
C ASN A 98 2.36 -11.80 -7.54
N LEU A 99 2.46 -10.66 -8.25
CA LEU A 99 3.06 -9.44 -7.73
C LEU A 99 2.01 -8.38 -7.41
N LEU A 100 2.20 -7.73 -6.27
CA LEU A 100 1.48 -6.55 -5.82
C LEU A 100 2.43 -5.35 -5.72
N ILE A 101 1.85 -4.16 -5.79
CA ILE A 101 2.49 -2.89 -5.42
C ILE A 101 1.63 -2.16 -4.38
N SER A 102 2.27 -1.47 -3.43
CA SER A 102 1.68 -0.58 -2.45
C SER A 102 2.67 0.52 -2.08
N ALA A 103 2.35 1.37 -1.11
CA ALA A 103 3.30 2.31 -0.52
C ALA A 103 4.33 1.58 0.35
N GLY A 104 5.53 2.14 0.44
CA GLY A 104 6.61 1.58 1.25
C GLY A 104 6.37 1.71 2.75
N HIS A 105 5.71 2.81 3.18
CA HIS A 105 5.36 3.02 4.59
C HIS A 105 4.30 2.04 5.12
N CYS A 106 3.53 1.37 4.26
CA CYS A 106 2.57 0.36 4.67
C CYS A 106 3.19 -0.87 5.35
N GLY A 107 4.53 -1.03 5.25
CA GLY A 107 5.31 -1.96 6.07
C GLY A 107 5.05 -3.45 5.88
N PHE A 108 3.89 -3.85 5.40
CA PHE A 108 3.44 -5.24 5.20
C PHE A 108 3.55 -6.14 6.44
N GLY A 109 3.59 -5.64 7.64
CA GLY A 109 3.61 -6.31 8.93
C GLY A 109 3.55 -7.85 8.98
N ASP A 110 3.16 -8.40 10.10
CA ASP A 110 2.96 -9.85 10.24
C ASP A 110 1.58 -10.30 9.74
N ASP A 111 1.45 -11.58 9.43
CA ASP A 111 0.20 -12.22 9.01
C ASP A 111 -0.52 -11.47 7.85
N ALA A 112 0.25 -10.80 6.98
CA ALA A 112 -0.27 -9.94 5.94
C ALA A 112 -1.05 -10.71 4.85
N ALA A 113 -2.13 -10.11 4.37
CA ALA A 113 -2.98 -10.65 3.33
C ALA A 113 -3.55 -9.55 2.43
N PHE A 114 -3.68 -9.84 1.15
CA PHE A 114 -4.33 -8.97 0.17
C PHE A 114 -5.73 -9.48 -0.18
N VAL A 115 -6.70 -8.58 -0.20
CA VAL A 115 -8.11 -8.87 -0.55
C VAL A 115 -8.53 -8.01 -1.73
N PRO A 116 -8.44 -8.55 -2.96
CA PRO A 116 -8.86 -7.84 -4.17
C PRO A 116 -10.36 -7.52 -4.15
N ASP A 117 -10.72 -6.30 -4.57
CA ASP A 117 -12.12 -5.86 -4.62
C ASP A 117 -12.85 -6.12 -3.28
N TYR A 118 -12.20 -5.69 -2.17
CA TYR A 118 -12.68 -5.92 -0.81
C TYR A 118 -14.12 -5.46 -0.62
N ARG A 119 -14.91 -6.29 0.08
CA ARG A 119 -16.30 -6.02 0.42
C ARG A 119 -16.50 -6.17 1.93
N ARG A 120 -16.83 -5.07 2.60
CA ARG A 120 -17.05 -5.05 4.05
C ARG A 120 -18.10 -6.08 4.46
N GLY A 121 -17.77 -6.85 5.50
CA GLY A 121 -18.70 -7.79 6.14
C GLY A 121 -19.03 -9.04 5.32
N GLU A 122 -18.56 -9.14 4.08
CA GLU A 122 -18.81 -10.31 3.26
C GLU A 122 -17.98 -11.51 3.72
N ARG A 123 -18.65 -12.63 4.01
CA ARG A 123 -17.98 -13.89 4.41
C ARG A 123 -17.14 -14.50 3.29
N LYS A 124 -17.50 -14.21 2.06
CA LYS A 124 -16.81 -14.70 0.86
C LYS A 124 -16.45 -13.51 -0.01
N GLN A 125 -15.20 -13.11 0.07
CA GLN A 125 -14.67 -12.04 -0.76
C GLN A 125 -14.69 -12.43 -2.26
N PRO A 126 -15.00 -11.49 -3.17
CA PRO A 126 -15.22 -11.79 -4.60
C PRO A 126 -14.06 -12.52 -5.25
N TYR A 127 -12.83 -12.12 -4.96
CA TYR A 127 -11.60 -12.69 -5.51
C TYR A 127 -10.75 -13.42 -4.47
N GLY A 128 -11.31 -13.66 -3.27
CA GLY A 128 -10.66 -14.39 -2.19
C GLY A 128 -9.71 -13.55 -1.34
N VAL A 129 -8.96 -14.24 -0.47
CA VAL A 129 -7.94 -13.66 0.42
C VAL A 129 -6.61 -14.32 0.06
N TRP A 130 -5.58 -13.51 -0.17
CA TRP A 130 -4.28 -13.93 -0.68
C TRP A 130 -3.20 -13.63 0.34
N ALA A 131 -2.55 -14.66 0.86
CA ALA A 131 -1.45 -14.51 1.80
C ALA A 131 -0.25 -13.81 1.13
N ILE A 132 0.33 -12.83 1.80
CA ILE A 132 1.62 -12.26 1.40
C ILE A 132 2.70 -13.31 1.64
N ASP A 133 3.58 -13.49 0.66
CA ASP A 133 4.70 -14.43 0.72
C ASP A 133 6.02 -13.74 1.06
N ARG A 134 6.35 -12.67 0.33
CA ARG A 134 7.56 -11.88 0.52
C ARG A 134 7.30 -10.42 0.19
N THR A 135 8.04 -9.54 0.85
CA THR A 135 7.97 -8.09 0.66
C THR A 135 9.31 -7.55 0.19
N PHE A 136 9.28 -6.45 -0.57
CA PHE A 136 10.44 -5.80 -1.15
C PHE A 136 10.27 -4.30 -0.98
N VAL A 137 11.03 -3.71 -0.07
CA VAL A 137 11.05 -2.27 0.23
C VAL A 137 12.47 -1.77 0.05
N ASP A 138 12.66 -0.60 -0.53
CA ASP A 138 14.00 -0.01 -0.64
C ASP A 138 14.50 0.37 0.76
N PRO A 139 15.67 -0.14 1.20
CA PRO A 139 16.18 0.12 2.54
C PRO A 139 16.63 1.59 2.77
N ARG A 140 16.61 2.43 1.73
CA ARG A 140 16.85 3.89 1.81
C ARG A 140 15.56 4.68 1.97
N ARG A 141 14.42 4.02 1.91
CA ARG A 141 13.11 4.68 2.10
C ARG A 141 13.04 5.30 3.49
N GLU A 142 12.55 6.53 3.54
CA GLU A 142 12.25 7.28 4.76
C GLU A 142 10.92 8.04 4.56
N ASP A 143 10.31 8.52 5.65
CA ASP A 143 9.05 9.26 5.58
C ASP A 143 9.23 10.70 5.07
N TYR A 144 10.45 11.22 5.18
CA TYR A 144 10.82 12.61 4.89
C TYR A 144 12.04 12.70 3.99
N GLY A 145 12.25 13.89 3.42
CA GLY A 145 13.41 14.18 2.60
C GLY A 145 13.47 13.32 1.32
N ASP A 146 14.69 13.10 0.81
CA ASP A 146 14.91 12.35 -0.44
C ASP A 146 14.52 10.87 -0.31
N GLY A 147 14.49 10.32 0.89
CA GLY A 147 14.06 8.95 1.15
C GLY A 147 12.57 8.74 0.90
N SER A 148 11.76 9.79 1.00
CA SER A 148 10.33 9.75 0.70
C SER A 148 10.04 9.53 -0.80
N ASP A 149 10.98 9.84 -1.68
CA ASP A 149 10.87 9.53 -3.12
C ASP A 149 10.94 8.02 -3.43
N LEU A 150 11.25 7.20 -2.41
CA LEU A 150 11.33 5.75 -2.49
C LEU A 150 10.14 5.05 -1.77
N ASP A 151 9.07 5.80 -1.48
CA ASP A 151 7.94 5.29 -0.73
C ASP A 151 6.99 4.44 -1.60
N PHE A 152 7.54 3.36 -2.13
CA PHE A 152 6.84 2.29 -2.83
C PHE A 152 7.40 0.94 -2.39
N ALA A 153 6.58 -0.10 -2.48
CA ALA A 153 6.98 -1.46 -2.15
C ALA A 153 6.29 -2.48 -3.04
N PHE A 154 6.94 -3.62 -3.24
CA PHE A 154 6.33 -4.77 -3.89
C PHE A 154 6.16 -5.91 -2.89
N ALA A 155 5.16 -6.76 -3.16
CA ALA A 155 4.99 -8.00 -2.44
C ALA A 155 4.61 -9.13 -3.40
N THR A 156 5.09 -10.34 -3.13
CA THR A 156 4.57 -11.53 -3.77
C THR A 156 3.48 -12.16 -2.92
N VAL A 157 2.49 -12.78 -3.57
CA VAL A 157 1.43 -13.51 -2.88
C VAL A 157 1.51 -15.00 -3.16
N ARG A 158 1.04 -15.79 -2.19
CA ARG A 158 0.86 -17.23 -2.35
C ARG A 158 -0.31 -17.52 -3.29
N PRO A 159 -0.26 -18.60 -4.06
CA PRO A 159 -1.39 -19.00 -4.89
C PRO A 159 -2.64 -19.30 -4.05
N ASP A 160 -3.79 -19.26 -4.68
CA ASP A 160 -5.04 -19.67 -4.04
C ASP A 160 -5.10 -21.19 -3.75
N GLY A 161 -6.16 -21.63 -3.07
CA GLY A 161 -6.34 -23.05 -2.75
C GLY A 161 -6.50 -23.99 -3.96
N ARG A 162 -6.51 -23.45 -5.19
CA ARG A 162 -6.52 -24.19 -6.46
C ARG A 162 -5.18 -24.09 -7.22
N GLY A 163 -4.17 -23.47 -6.61
CA GLY A 163 -2.87 -23.26 -7.23
C GLY A 163 -2.83 -22.15 -8.29
N ARG A 164 -3.85 -21.30 -8.39
CA ARG A 164 -3.88 -20.20 -9.37
C ARG A 164 -3.11 -19.01 -8.83
N GLN A 165 -2.40 -18.31 -9.73
CA GLN A 165 -1.77 -17.02 -9.42
C GLN A 165 -2.80 -15.89 -9.48
N ILE A 166 -2.56 -14.82 -8.73
CA ILE A 166 -3.51 -13.73 -8.55
C ILE A 166 -3.86 -13.04 -9.85
N GLU A 167 -2.87 -12.72 -10.68
CA GLU A 167 -3.08 -12.06 -11.97
C GLU A 167 -4.02 -12.84 -12.90
N ARG A 168 -3.99 -14.18 -12.84
CA ARG A 168 -4.92 -15.03 -13.61
C ARG A 168 -6.37 -14.88 -13.15
N VAL A 169 -6.58 -14.44 -11.92
CA VAL A 169 -7.92 -14.34 -11.29
C VAL A 169 -8.47 -12.93 -11.39
N THR A 170 -7.61 -11.93 -11.24
CA THR A 170 -8.00 -10.51 -11.14
C THR A 170 -7.66 -9.68 -12.37
N GLY A 171 -6.75 -10.16 -13.25
CA GLY A 171 -5.99 -9.29 -14.13
C GLY A 171 -4.89 -8.53 -13.37
N ALA A 172 -4.18 -7.65 -14.07
CA ALA A 172 -3.12 -6.83 -13.49
C ALA A 172 -3.00 -5.49 -14.19
N ASN A 173 -2.56 -4.46 -13.47
CA ASN A 173 -2.15 -3.19 -14.02
C ASN A 173 -0.71 -3.31 -14.57
N ARG A 174 -0.38 -2.52 -15.57
CA ARG A 174 0.95 -2.51 -16.16
C ARG A 174 1.80 -1.43 -15.50
N LEU A 175 2.89 -1.80 -14.85
CA LEU A 175 3.87 -0.84 -14.34
C LEU A 175 4.57 -0.14 -15.52
N VAL A 176 4.47 1.17 -15.58
CA VAL A 176 5.13 2.00 -16.61
C VAL A 176 5.85 3.17 -15.96
N ARG A 177 6.83 3.74 -16.67
CA ARG A 177 7.48 4.98 -16.25
C ARG A 177 6.48 6.13 -16.20
N THR A 178 6.63 7.00 -15.23
CA THR A 178 5.87 8.25 -15.18
C THR A 178 6.22 9.08 -16.43
N PRO A 179 5.27 9.37 -17.33
CA PRO A 179 5.59 9.96 -18.63
C PRO A 179 5.91 11.45 -18.55
N GLY A 180 5.55 12.11 -17.45
CA GLY A 180 5.77 13.53 -17.22
C GLY A 180 5.07 14.02 -15.97
N GLU A 181 5.06 15.32 -15.75
CA GLU A 181 4.49 15.91 -14.53
C GLU A 181 2.97 16.06 -14.60
N VAL A 182 2.43 16.26 -15.79
CA VAL A 182 0.99 16.52 -16.01
C VAL A 182 0.36 15.30 -16.66
N ASN A 183 -0.42 14.57 -15.88
CA ASN A 183 -1.10 13.35 -16.32
C ASN A 183 -2.56 13.38 -15.85
N ARG A 184 -3.47 12.83 -16.63
CA ARG A 184 -4.83 12.57 -16.16
C ARG A 184 -4.87 11.17 -15.59
N VAL A 185 -4.95 11.06 -14.25
CA VAL A 185 -4.94 9.78 -13.53
C VAL A 185 -6.32 9.42 -13.00
N THR A 186 -6.61 8.12 -13.01
CA THR A 186 -7.67 7.51 -12.21
C THR A 186 -7.01 6.85 -11.00
N VAL A 187 -7.40 7.25 -9.80
CA VAL A 187 -6.87 6.71 -8.54
C VAL A 187 -8.00 5.96 -7.84
N ILE A 188 -7.67 4.78 -7.32
CA ILE A 188 -8.61 3.88 -6.66
C ILE A 188 -8.01 3.46 -5.33
N GLY A 189 -8.74 3.66 -4.24
CA GLY A 189 -8.28 3.34 -2.89
C GLY A 189 -9.40 2.85 -1.98
N TYR A 190 -8.99 2.41 -0.79
CA TYR A 190 -9.88 1.93 0.26
C TYR A 190 -9.58 2.70 1.55
N PRO A 191 -10.37 3.74 1.88
CA PRO A 191 -10.24 4.44 3.16
C PRO A 191 -10.52 3.50 4.32
N SER A 192 -9.94 3.77 5.49
CA SER A 192 -10.28 3.03 6.70
C SER A 192 -11.70 3.33 7.19
N ALA A 193 -12.32 2.36 7.84
CA ALA A 193 -13.67 2.51 8.37
C ALA A 193 -13.80 3.61 9.44
N ASP A 194 -12.69 3.96 10.10
CA ASP A 194 -12.62 5.06 11.07
C ASP A 194 -12.74 6.42 10.38
N SER A 195 -12.18 6.53 9.17
CA SER A 195 -12.22 7.75 8.36
C SER A 195 -13.44 7.79 7.43
N ASP A 196 -13.80 6.65 6.83
CA ASP A 196 -14.97 6.49 5.97
C ASP A 196 -15.84 5.30 6.42
N PRO A 197 -16.93 5.55 7.17
CA PRO A 197 -17.78 4.48 7.68
C PRO A 197 -18.43 3.59 6.62
N ALA A 198 -18.45 4.01 5.35
CA ALA A 198 -18.93 3.17 4.25
C ALA A 198 -17.99 1.99 3.99
N ASP A 199 -16.71 2.12 4.33
CA ASP A 199 -15.66 1.09 4.15
C ASP A 199 -15.77 0.45 2.75
N GLN A 200 -15.75 1.31 1.75
CA GLN A 200 -15.91 0.97 0.34
C GLN A 200 -14.78 1.56 -0.49
N ALA A 201 -14.56 0.96 -1.65
CA ALA A 201 -13.67 1.54 -2.64
C ALA A 201 -14.08 2.95 -3.02
N VAL A 202 -13.13 3.86 -3.08
CA VAL A 202 -13.29 5.22 -3.61
C VAL A 202 -12.50 5.36 -4.90
N ARG A 203 -13.01 6.20 -5.80
CA ARG A 203 -12.38 6.52 -7.07
C ARG A 203 -12.42 8.01 -7.34
N CYS A 204 -11.31 8.52 -7.87
CA CYS A 204 -11.21 9.87 -8.39
C CYS A 204 -10.47 9.89 -9.73
N THR A 205 -10.79 10.88 -10.55
CA THR A 205 -9.98 11.23 -11.73
C THR A 205 -9.53 12.66 -11.62
N ALA A 206 -8.21 12.88 -11.58
CA ALA A 206 -7.60 14.17 -11.38
C ALA A 206 -6.42 14.40 -12.34
N MET A 207 -5.99 15.66 -12.44
CA MET A 207 -4.75 16.03 -13.10
C MET A 207 -3.61 16.04 -12.08
N THR A 208 -2.45 15.55 -12.48
CA THR A 208 -1.24 15.65 -11.67
C THR A 208 -0.45 16.90 -11.99
N SER A 209 0.39 17.31 -11.05
CA SER A 209 1.49 18.26 -11.25
C SER A 209 2.70 17.82 -10.45
N ARG A 210 3.84 18.47 -10.61
CA ARG A 210 5.05 18.21 -9.83
C ARG A 210 4.88 18.67 -8.39
N LEU A 211 5.38 17.88 -7.43
CA LEU A 211 5.64 18.35 -6.08
C LEU A 211 7.03 19.01 -6.04
N GLU A 212 7.09 20.32 -5.75
CA GLU A 212 8.35 21.06 -5.72
C GLU A 212 9.33 20.49 -4.67
N GLY A 213 10.61 20.41 -5.02
CA GLY A 213 11.66 19.92 -4.14
C GLY A 213 11.75 18.39 -4.06
N HIS A 214 10.84 17.63 -4.68
CA HIS A 214 10.80 16.18 -4.63
C HIS A 214 10.67 15.55 -6.03
N ARG A 215 11.06 14.28 -6.15
CA ARG A 215 10.79 13.46 -7.35
C ARG A 215 9.42 12.80 -7.23
N GLN A 216 8.40 13.62 -7.00
CA GLN A 216 7.02 13.18 -6.76
C GLN A 216 6.04 13.99 -7.59
N LEU A 217 4.90 13.38 -7.87
CA LEU A 217 3.71 14.05 -8.35
C LEU A 217 2.79 14.41 -7.19
N THR A 218 1.96 15.42 -7.41
CA THR A 218 0.83 15.75 -6.54
C THR A 218 -0.45 15.79 -7.34
N MET A 219 -1.57 15.45 -6.71
CA MET A 219 -2.92 15.66 -7.23
C MET A 219 -3.82 16.24 -6.14
N ARG A 220 -4.88 16.93 -6.55
CA ARG A 220 -5.94 17.35 -5.64
C ARG A 220 -7.20 16.55 -5.93
N CYS A 221 -7.65 15.81 -4.92
CA CYS A 221 -8.91 15.08 -4.94
C CYS A 221 -9.36 14.74 -3.53
N ASP A 222 -10.43 15.36 -3.07
CA ASP A 222 -10.95 15.16 -1.71
C ASP A 222 -11.48 13.74 -1.53
N GLY A 223 -11.26 13.16 -0.34
CA GLY A 223 -11.79 11.86 0.05
C GLY A 223 -10.79 10.71 0.00
N PHE A 224 -9.50 11.00 -0.15
CA PHE A 224 -8.43 10.01 0.03
C PHE A 224 -7.91 10.05 1.47
N PHE A 225 -8.75 9.55 2.37
CA PHE A 225 -8.42 9.42 3.80
C PHE A 225 -7.39 8.32 4.06
N SER A 226 -6.96 8.24 5.30
CA SER A 226 -6.13 7.17 5.84
C SER A 226 -6.63 5.78 5.41
N GLY A 227 -5.73 4.84 5.14
CA GLY A 227 -6.03 3.54 4.52
C GLY A 227 -5.92 3.53 2.99
N THR A 228 -6.00 4.72 2.33
CA THR A 228 -5.80 4.81 0.87
C THR A 228 -4.33 4.78 0.44
N SER A 229 -3.38 4.78 1.36
CA SER A 229 -1.95 4.59 1.11
C SER A 229 -1.71 3.38 0.19
N GLY A 230 -0.87 3.55 -0.84
CA GLY A 230 -0.63 2.51 -1.85
C GLY A 230 -1.65 2.47 -3.00
N SER A 231 -2.67 3.33 -3.01
CA SER A 231 -3.62 3.47 -4.13
C SER A 231 -2.90 3.68 -5.46
N PRO A 232 -3.16 2.87 -6.50
CA PRO A 232 -2.50 3.02 -7.79
C PRO A 232 -2.98 4.28 -8.51
N TRP A 233 -2.04 5.03 -9.11
CA TRP A 233 -2.32 6.13 -10.02
C TRP A 233 -2.25 5.63 -11.45
N LEU A 234 -3.42 5.49 -12.08
CA LEU A 234 -3.59 4.82 -13.37
C LEU A 234 -3.86 5.83 -14.48
N ILE A 235 -3.02 5.83 -15.52
CA ILE A 235 -3.36 6.45 -16.82
C ILE A 235 -3.95 5.38 -17.75
N HIS A 236 -4.67 5.80 -18.76
CA HIS A 236 -5.33 4.90 -19.75
C HIS A 236 -6.20 3.81 -19.09
N PHE A 237 -6.84 4.16 -17.97
CA PHE A 237 -7.73 3.22 -17.30
C PHE A 237 -8.90 2.83 -18.22
N ASP A 238 -9.06 1.54 -18.45
CA ASP A 238 -10.12 0.97 -19.29
C ASP A 238 -11.21 0.36 -18.41
N GLU A 239 -12.42 0.88 -18.50
CA GLU A 239 -13.59 0.43 -17.72
C GLU A 239 -14.04 -1.01 -18.07
N LYS A 240 -13.67 -1.54 -19.24
CA LYS A 240 -14.04 -2.91 -19.64
C LYS A 240 -13.09 -3.94 -19.04
N THR A 241 -11.78 -3.69 -19.15
CA THR A 241 -10.74 -4.57 -18.59
C THR A 241 -10.52 -4.31 -17.11
N ARG A 242 -10.92 -3.13 -16.61
CA ARG A 242 -10.70 -2.64 -15.24
C ARG A 242 -9.21 -2.61 -14.89
N THR A 243 -8.37 -2.27 -15.86
CA THR A 243 -6.91 -2.16 -15.74
C THR A 243 -6.42 -0.87 -16.36
N GLY A 244 -5.19 -0.48 -16.03
CA GLY A 244 -4.54 0.70 -16.59
C GLY A 244 -3.02 0.61 -16.53
N ASP A 245 -2.37 1.68 -16.99
CA ASP A 245 -0.94 1.88 -16.87
C ASP A 245 -0.65 2.58 -15.54
N LEU A 246 0.04 1.89 -14.64
CA LEU A 246 0.37 2.37 -13.30
C LEU A 246 1.63 3.23 -13.36
N ILE A 247 1.48 4.53 -13.08
CA ILE A 247 2.55 5.55 -13.11
C ILE A 247 2.99 6.01 -11.73
N GLY A 248 2.35 5.56 -10.65
CA GLY A 248 2.65 5.90 -9.27
C GLY A 248 1.71 5.19 -8.30
N VAL A 249 1.97 5.38 -7.01
CA VAL A 249 1.12 4.93 -5.90
C VAL A 249 0.97 6.08 -4.90
N LEU A 250 -0.17 6.16 -4.22
CA LEU A 250 -0.36 7.13 -3.14
C LEU A 250 0.63 6.81 -2.02
N GLY A 251 1.57 7.72 -1.81
CA GLY A 251 2.69 7.61 -0.87
C GLY A 251 3.67 8.76 -1.08
N GLY A 252 4.84 8.68 -0.47
CA GLY A 252 5.87 9.72 -0.58
C GLY A 252 6.00 10.58 0.65
N LEU A 253 6.25 11.87 0.47
CA LEU A 253 6.44 12.82 1.57
C LEU A 253 5.27 12.79 2.55
N ASN A 254 5.58 12.67 3.84
CA ASN A 254 4.62 12.58 4.95
C ASN A 254 3.59 11.45 4.76
N GLY A 255 3.98 10.31 4.16
CA GLY A 255 3.07 9.21 3.89
C GLY A 255 2.11 9.43 2.72
N GLY A 256 2.31 10.49 1.91
CA GLY A 256 1.57 10.70 0.65
C GLY A 256 0.64 11.90 0.62
N GLY A 257 0.85 12.88 1.50
CA GLY A 257 0.07 14.12 1.51
C GLY A 257 0.69 15.21 2.41
N PRO A 258 0.13 16.43 2.45
CA PRO A 258 0.53 17.44 3.39
C PRO A 258 0.05 17.08 4.81
N ASP A 259 0.73 17.60 5.82
CA ASP A 259 0.25 17.54 7.20
C ASP A 259 -1.02 18.42 7.39
N GLY A 260 -1.93 17.99 8.26
CA GLY A 260 -3.09 18.77 8.70
C GLY A 260 -4.33 18.64 7.80
N ASP A 261 -5.17 19.68 7.78
CA ASP A 261 -6.56 19.67 7.25
C ASP A 261 -6.70 19.45 5.74
N GLU A 262 -5.60 19.40 5.00
CA GLU A 262 -5.59 19.15 3.56
C GLU A 262 -5.13 17.73 3.20
N SER A 263 -4.82 16.88 4.18
CA SER A 263 -4.24 15.54 3.98
C SER A 263 -5.17 14.60 3.19
N ASP A 264 -6.48 14.76 3.32
CA ASP A 264 -7.48 14.00 2.58
C ASP A 264 -7.80 14.57 1.18
N LYS A 265 -7.28 15.79 0.87
CA LYS A 265 -7.60 16.54 -0.36
C LYS A 265 -6.43 16.61 -1.34
N ILE A 266 -5.22 16.45 -0.83
CA ILE A 266 -4.00 16.49 -1.63
C ILE A 266 -3.24 15.21 -1.40
N SER A 267 -2.92 14.51 -2.47
CA SER A 267 -2.13 13.28 -2.41
C SER A 267 -0.83 13.43 -3.19
N TYR A 268 0.20 12.71 -2.73
CA TYR A 268 1.50 12.63 -3.37
C TYR A 268 1.76 11.21 -3.89
N SER A 269 2.68 11.11 -4.85
CA SER A 269 3.13 9.83 -5.40
C SER A 269 4.58 9.95 -5.86
N PRO A 270 5.49 9.08 -5.42
CA PRO A 270 6.79 8.94 -6.04
C PRO A 270 6.70 8.71 -7.54
N LEU A 271 7.71 9.16 -8.29
CA LEU A 271 7.80 8.88 -9.72
C LEU A 271 8.17 7.41 -9.95
N ASN A 272 7.53 6.79 -10.93
CA ASN A 272 8.00 5.52 -11.49
C ASN A 272 9.23 5.76 -12.37
N ASP A 273 10.39 5.84 -11.76
CA ASP A 273 11.70 6.04 -12.40
C ASP A 273 12.58 4.78 -12.33
N ASP A 274 13.90 4.92 -12.46
CA ASP A 274 14.83 3.78 -12.40
C ASP A 274 14.82 3.06 -11.04
N GLU A 275 14.49 3.76 -9.95
CA GLU A 275 14.48 3.19 -8.61
C GLU A 275 13.38 2.14 -8.45
N ILE A 276 12.15 2.48 -8.84
CA ILE A 276 11.03 1.54 -8.74
C ILE A 276 11.23 0.33 -9.67
N PHE A 277 11.80 0.55 -10.88
CA PHE A 277 12.07 -0.56 -11.80
C PHE A 277 13.20 -1.47 -11.30
N ARG A 278 14.18 -0.95 -10.58
CA ARG A 278 15.19 -1.76 -9.88
C ARG A 278 14.52 -2.64 -8.82
N LEU A 279 13.69 -2.04 -7.96
CA LEU A 279 12.97 -2.78 -6.93
C LEU A 279 12.00 -3.83 -7.54
N TYR A 280 11.32 -3.49 -8.64
CA TYR A 280 10.50 -4.44 -9.40
C TYR A 280 11.32 -5.64 -9.89
N LEU A 281 12.52 -5.40 -10.45
CA LEU A 281 13.41 -6.47 -10.90
C LEU A 281 13.89 -7.35 -9.75
N ASP A 282 14.15 -6.78 -8.58
CA ASP A 282 14.49 -7.56 -7.39
C ASP A 282 13.29 -8.41 -6.95
N ALA A 283 12.09 -7.85 -6.92
CA ALA A 283 10.87 -8.55 -6.53
C ALA A 283 10.56 -9.76 -7.45
N ILE A 284 10.57 -9.58 -8.78
CA ILE A 284 10.26 -10.68 -9.72
C ILE A 284 11.32 -11.79 -9.71
N ASN A 285 12.58 -11.44 -9.37
CA ASN A 285 13.69 -12.38 -9.26
C ASN A 285 13.85 -12.94 -7.84
N GLY A 286 13.08 -12.45 -6.88
CA GLY A 286 13.18 -12.86 -5.47
C GLY A 286 14.51 -12.49 -4.80
N ARG A 287 15.10 -11.35 -5.17
CA ARG A 287 16.33 -10.85 -4.57
C ARG A 287 16.01 -9.89 -3.46
N GLU A 288 16.77 -9.94 -2.36
CA GLU A 288 16.66 -8.93 -1.31
C GLU A 288 17.19 -7.58 -1.83
N PRO A 289 16.43 -6.47 -1.65
CA PRO A 289 16.91 -5.14 -2.00
C PRO A 289 18.17 -4.78 -1.18
N LYS A 290 19.18 -4.24 -1.84
CA LYS A 290 20.44 -3.87 -1.20
C LYS A 290 20.49 -2.37 -0.97
N ARG A 291 21.09 -1.95 0.15
CA ARG A 291 21.62 -0.57 0.28
C ARG A 291 22.73 -0.42 -0.76
N ALA A 292 22.55 0.49 -1.70
CA ALA A 292 23.58 0.85 -2.68
C ALA A 292 24.70 1.65 -2.00
#